data_19a1b8c47c49ad76bf2c45c163431b33
#
_entry.id   19a1b8c47c49ad76bf2c45c163431b33
#
_cell.length_a   1.000
_cell.length_b   1.000
_cell.length_c   1.000
_cell.angle_alpha   90.00
_cell.angle_beta   90.00
_cell.angle_gamma   90.00
#
_symmetry.space_group_name_H-M   'P 1'
#
loop_
_entity.id
_entity.type
_entity.pdbx_description
1 polymer ?
#
loop_
_entity_poly.entity_id
_entity_poly.type
_entity_poly.pdbx_seq_one_letter_code
_entity_poly.pdbx_strand_id
1 'polypeptide(L)'
;VSGWQAALADDLRARLGARAAVELAGSALAPETLDGWSDLDLHLRLAEDVDLAALVDPEAVWAHDVATSAQEQVVRLVLRDGRRLDLQVRGPGRLGVPAPEEPGRSRFLAALVAVKTGRDDRLIATHLLLELLRTALVLRMVRRDRDTGTTVHRTGTAHDALAEEVAAAAALPLPEALTAARVLLDRGWSALDPAHVPDWSGLDALLARGAADPA
;
A
#
# COMPACT_ATOMS: atom_id res chain seq x y z
N VAL A 1 -20.48 -1.14 -13.81
CA VAL A 1 -19.43 -1.84 -13.06
C VAL A 1 -18.31 -2.18 -14.03
N SER A 2 -17.14 -1.69 -13.79
CA SER A 2 -16.01 -1.86 -14.69
C SER A 2 -15.55 -3.32 -14.65
N GLY A 3 -15.73 -4.03 -15.76
CA GLY A 3 -15.26 -5.42 -15.95
C GLY A 3 -13.74 -5.56 -16.02
N TRP A 4 -12.97 -4.61 -15.42
CA TRP A 4 -11.51 -4.65 -15.45
C TRP A 4 -10.96 -5.84 -14.69
N GLN A 5 -11.63 -6.27 -13.60
CA GLN A 5 -11.20 -7.42 -12.81
C GLN A 5 -11.23 -8.71 -13.66
N ALA A 6 -12.34 -8.95 -14.34
CA ALA A 6 -12.46 -10.12 -15.21
C ALA A 6 -11.48 -10.05 -16.39
N ALA A 7 -11.40 -8.90 -17.05
CA ALA A 7 -10.47 -8.70 -18.17
C ALA A 7 -9.02 -8.92 -17.77
N LEU A 8 -8.59 -8.41 -16.59
CA LEU A 8 -7.23 -8.62 -16.11
C LEU A 8 -6.98 -10.08 -15.71
N ALA A 9 -7.95 -10.74 -15.09
CA ALA A 9 -7.82 -12.16 -14.75
C ALA A 9 -7.68 -13.04 -16.02
N ASP A 10 -8.42 -12.74 -17.08
CA ASP A 10 -8.31 -13.45 -18.36
C ASP A 10 -6.95 -13.19 -19.05
N ASP A 11 -6.46 -11.97 -19.02
CA ASP A 11 -5.12 -11.61 -19.52
C ASP A 11 -4.02 -12.35 -18.74
N LEU A 12 -4.14 -12.43 -17.40
CA LEU A 12 -3.20 -13.17 -16.56
C LEU A 12 -3.24 -14.68 -16.84
N ARG A 13 -4.41 -15.26 -17.07
CA ARG A 13 -4.55 -16.67 -17.49
C ARG A 13 -3.82 -16.93 -18.80
N ALA A 14 -4.00 -16.02 -19.76
CA ALA A 14 -3.35 -16.14 -21.07
C ALA A 14 -1.81 -16.03 -20.97
N ARG A 15 -1.29 -15.06 -20.19
CA ARG A 15 0.15 -14.86 -20.00
C ARG A 15 0.84 -16.00 -19.26
N LEU A 16 0.19 -16.51 -18.22
CA LEU A 16 0.78 -17.56 -17.37
C LEU A 16 0.64 -18.95 -18.01
N GLY A 17 -0.43 -19.22 -18.76
CA GLY A 17 -0.63 -20.48 -19.46
C GLY A 17 -0.51 -21.69 -18.52
N ALA A 18 0.30 -22.68 -18.90
CA ALA A 18 0.51 -23.89 -18.10
C ALA A 18 1.34 -23.69 -16.82
N ARG A 19 1.97 -22.51 -16.62
CA ARG A 19 2.79 -22.21 -15.45
C ARG A 19 1.95 -21.98 -14.19
N ALA A 20 0.67 -21.59 -14.35
CA ALA A 20 -0.21 -21.32 -13.24
C ALA A 20 -1.69 -21.62 -13.53
N ALA A 21 -2.40 -22.10 -12.51
CA ALA A 21 -3.85 -21.98 -12.49
C ALA A 21 -4.20 -20.63 -11.82
N VAL A 22 -5.11 -19.87 -12.44
CA VAL A 22 -5.56 -18.54 -11.99
C VAL A 22 -7.08 -18.60 -11.74
N GLU A 23 -7.46 -18.42 -10.49
CA GLU A 23 -8.87 -18.45 -10.06
C GLU A 23 -9.26 -17.11 -9.44
N LEU A 24 -10.44 -16.60 -9.82
CA LEU A 24 -11.04 -15.45 -9.15
C LEU A 24 -11.44 -15.81 -7.73
N ALA A 25 -11.32 -14.86 -6.81
CA ALA A 25 -11.72 -14.99 -5.42
C ALA A 25 -12.42 -13.71 -4.93
N GLY A 26 -12.82 -13.69 -3.67
CA GLY A 26 -13.36 -12.51 -3.01
C GLY A 26 -14.57 -11.89 -3.72
N SER A 27 -14.62 -10.57 -3.71
CA SER A 27 -15.72 -9.79 -4.31
C SER A 27 -15.83 -9.92 -5.83
N ALA A 28 -14.78 -10.37 -6.51
CA ALA A 28 -14.81 -10.61 -7.96
C ALA A 28 -15.74 -11.75 -8.37
N LEU A 29 -16.15 -12.63 -7.41
CA LEU A 29 -17.16 -13.69 -7.63
C LEU A 29 -18.59 -13.16 -7.58
N ALA A 30 -18.82 -11.95 -7.08
CA ALA A 30 -20.12 -11.29 -6.99
C ALA A 30 -20.01 -9.87 -7.60
N PRO A 31 -19.97 -9.78 -8.95
CA PRO A 31 -19.67 -8.51 -9.64
C PRO A 31 -20.62 -7.35 -9.28
N GLU A 32 -21.83 -7.66 -8.83
CA GLU A 32 -22.81 -6.68 -8.36
C GLU A 32 -22.45 -6.01 -7.04
N THR A 33 -21.47 -6.55 -6.30
CA THR A 33 -20.96 -5.98 -5.04
C THR A 33 -19.70 -5.14 -5.23
N LEU A 34 -19.18 -5.06 -6.46
CA LEU A 34 -17.97 -4.30 -6.75
C LEU A 34 -18.24 -2.81 -6.72
N ASP A 35 -17.33 -2.09 -6.09
CA ASP A 35 -17.29 -0.63 -5.96
C ASP A 35 -15.92 -0.09 -6.44
N GLY A 36 -15.76 1.23 -6.46
CA GLY A 36 -14.50 1.87 -6.83
C GLY A 36 -13.32 1.54 -5.90
N TRP A 37 -13.60 1.03 -4.70
CA TRP A 37 -12.60 0.59 -3.73
C TRP A 37 -12.25 -0.90 -3.84
N SER A 38 -12.96 -1.65 -4.69
CA SER A 38 -12.75 -3.09 -4.83
C SER A 38 -11.42 -3.41 -5.51
N ASP A 39 -10.74 -4.40 -4.96
CA ASP A 39 -9.56 -5.03 -5.53
C ASP A 39 -9.91 -6.18 -6.49
N LEU A 40 -8.90 -6.76 -7.07
CA LEU A 40 -8.96 -8.05 -7.75
C LEU A 40 -8.29 -9.09 -6.86
N ASP A 41 -9.09 -9.93 -6.24
CA ASP A 41 -8.61 -11.08 -5.49
C ASP A 41 -8.38 -12.28 -6.44
N LEU A 42 -7.18 -12.85 -6.40
CA LEU A 42 -6.80 -14.02 -7.19
C LEU A 42 -6.14 -15.09 -6.34
N HIS A 43 -6.54 -16.32 -6.55
CA HIS A 43 -5.78 -17.50 -6.13
C HIS A 43 -4.91 -17.98 -7.29
N LEU A 44 -3.60 -17.99 -7.09
CA LEU A 44 -2.62 -18.45 -8.05
C LEU A 44 -2.00 -19.76 -7.55
N ARG A 45 -2.13 -20.83 -8.32
CA ARG A 45 -1.38 -22.07 -8.05
C ARG A 45 -0.23 -22.15 -9.04
N LEU A 46 0.97 -21.80 -8.59
CA LEU A 46 2.17 -21.78 -9.41
C LEU A 46 2.83 -23.17 -9.46
N ALA A 47 3.14 -23.66 -10.67
CA ALA A 47 3.90 -24.89 -10.89
C ALA A 47 5.39 -24.70 -10.73
N GLU A 48 5.87 -23.47 -10.96
CA GLU A 48 7.27 -23.04 -10.92
C GLU A 48 7.34 -21.59 -10.44
N ASP A 49 8.54 -21.09 -10.13
CA ASP A 49 8.74 -19.69 -9.79
C ASP A 49 8.44 -18.80 -11.00
N VAL A 50 7.77 -17.68 -10.75
CA VAL A 50 7.36 -16.71 -11.77
C VAL A 50 7.73 -15.31 -11.29
N ASP A 51 8.36 -14.51 -12.15
CA ASP A 51 8.63 -13.12 -11.85
C ASP A 51 7.35 -12.27 -11.87
N LEU A 52 7.27 -11.25 -11.02
CA LEU A 52 6.15 -10.30 -11.00
C LEU A 52 5.91 -9.66 -12.37
N ALA A 53 6.99 -9.40 -13.13
CA ALA A 53 6.93 -8.85 -14.49
C ALA A 53 6.12 -9.70 -15.50
N ALA A 54 5.92 -10.99 -15.20
CA ALA A 54 5.04 -11.83 -16.02
C ALA A 54 3.54 -11.56 -15.76
N LEU A 55 3.20 -10.95 -14.64
CA LEU A 55 1.82 -10.62 -14.26
C LEU A 55 1.48 -9.18 -14.59
N VAL A 56 2.32 -8.26 -14.13
CA VAL A 56 2.12 -6.81 -14.27
C VAL A 56 3.42 -6.13 -14.68
N ASP A 57 3.31 -5.02 -15.38
CA ASP A 57 4.46 -4.16 -15.62
C ASP A 57 5.00 -3.65 -14.28
N PRO A 58 6.27 -3.90 -13.91
CA PRO A 58 6.85 -3.41 -12.67
C PRO A 58 6.75 -1.89 -12.50
N GLU A 59 6.85 -1.13 -13.59
CA GLU A 59 6.72 0.33 -13.58
C GLU A 59 5.27 0.79 -13.28
N ALA A 60 4.28 -0.07 -13.52
CA ALA A 60 2.91 0.19 -13.15
C ALA A 60 2.64 -0.06 -11.65
N VAL A 61 3.52 -0.77 -10.94
CA VAL A 61 3.38 -0.99 -9.49
C VAL A 61 3.82 0.27 -8.75
N TRP A 62 2.92 0.89 -8.04
CA TRP A 62 3.20 2.07 -7.22
C TRP A 62 3.63 1.70 -5.79
N ALA A 63 2.96 0.72 -5.21
CA ALA A 63 3.28 0.19 -3.88
C ALA A 63 2.87 -1.27 -3.76
N HIS A 64 3.53 -2.02 -2.88
CA HIS A 64 3.21 -3.42 -2.65
C HIS A 64 3.49 -3.84 -1.21
N ASP A 65 2.92 -4.98 -0.83
CA ASP A 65 3.18 -5.70 0.41
C ASP A 65 3.32 -7.19 0.11
N VAL A 66 4.18 -7.88 0.85
CA VAL A 66 4.43 -9.32 0.69
C VAL A 66 4.51 -9.99 2.05
N ALA A 67 3.69 -11.01 2.24
CA ALA A 67 3.75 -11.90 3.38
C ALA A 67 3.97 -13.34 2.89
N THR A 68 4.97 -14.03 3.43
CA THR A 68 5.30 -15.40 3.03
C THR A 68 5.28 -16.33 4.25
N SER A 69 4.59 -17.44 4.11
CA SER A 69 4.57 -18.55 5.06
C SER A 69 5.06 -19.83 4.39
N ALA A 70 5.10 -20.94 5.14
CA ALA A 70 5.46 -22.24 4.60
C ALA A 70 4.44 -22.74 3.54
N GLN A 71 3.16 -22.36 3.66
CA GLN A 71 2.09 -22.88 2.82
C GLN A 71 1.71 -21.94 1.68
N GLU A 72 1.86 -20.63 1.88
CA GLU A 72 1.41 -19.64 0.90
C GLU A 72 2.24 -18.35 0.94
N GLN A 73 2.17 -17.62 -0.15
CA GLN A 73 2.66 -16.24 -0.24
C GLN A 73 1.45 -15.37 -0.59
N VAL A 74 1.29 -14.27 0.14
CA VAL A 74 0.29 -13.25 -0.17
C VAL A 74 1.01 -12.03 -0.70
N VAL A 75 0.67 -11.61 -1.91
CA VAL A 75 1.23 -10.42 -2.55
C VAL A 75 0.11 -9.44 -2.84
N ARG A 76 0.23 -8.24 -2.28
CA ARG A 76 -0.75 -7.17 -2.47
C ARG A 76 -0.10 -6.04 -3.23
N LEU A 77 -0.74 -5.61 -4.31
CA LEU A 77 -0.23 -4.55 -5.19
C LEU A 77 -1.22 -3.39 -5.23
N VAL A 78 -0.67 -2.18 -5.29
CA VAL A 78 -1.39 -0.97 -5.68
C VAL A 78 -0.71 -0.46 -6.94
N LEU A 79 -1.48 -0.33 -8.02
CA LEU A 79 -0.99 0.18 -9.29
C LEU A 79 -1.08 1.70 -9.35
N ARG A 80 -0.30 2.31 -10.23
CA ARG A 80 -0.30 3.77 -10.44
C ARG A 80 -1.64 4.34 -10.90
N ASP A 81 -2.50 3.50 -11.51
CA ASP A 81 -3.86 3.87 -11.90
C ASP A 81 -4.92 3.64 -10.80
N GLY A 82 -4.48 3.33 -9.59
CA GLY A 82 -5.31 3.11 -8.41
C GLY A 82 -5.97 1.73 -8.35
N ARG A 83 -5.75 0.84 -9.31
CA ARG A 83 -6.22 -0.56 -9.19
C ARG A 83 -5.42 -1.29 -8.13
N ARG A 84 -6.06 -2.24 -7.47
CA ARG A 84 -5.43 -3.06 -6.44
C ARG A 84 -5.61 -4.54 -6.77
N LEU A 85 -4.57 -5.33 -6.47
CA LEU A 85 -4.58 -6.77 -6.61
C LEU A 85 -4.19 -7.41 -5.28
N ASP A 86 -4.93 -8.44 -4.86
CA ASP A 86 -4.58 -9.34 -3.76
C ASP A 86 -4.35 -10.75 -4.33
N LEU A 87 -3.12 -11.22 -4.32
CA LEU A 87 -2.68 -12.46 -4.94
C LEU A 87 -2.32 -13.46 -3.84
N GLN A 88 -3.13 -14.51 -3.67
CA GLN A 88 -2.81 -15.64 -2.80
C GLN A 88 -2.11 -16.73 -3.62
N VAL A 89 -0.80 -16.85 -3.44
CA VAL A 89 0.05 -17.76 -4.21
C VAL A 89 0.28 -19.05 -3.44
N ARG A 90 -0.05 -20.17 -4.06
CA ARG A 90 0.13 -21.53 -3.52
C ARG A 90 0.80 -22.43 -4.56
N GLY A 91 1.23 -23.62 -4.12
CA GLY A 91 1.93 -24.57 -4.97
C GLY A 91 3.43 -24.64 -4.69
N PRO A 92 4.20 -25.34 -5.52
CA PRO A 92 5.65 -25.44 -5.36
C PRO A 92 6.39 -24.15 -5.74
N GLY A 93 5.83 -23.36 -6.70
CA GLY A 93 6.41 -22.11 -7.14
C GLY A 93 6.05 -20.92 -6.26
N ARG A 94 6.81 -19.86 -6.38
CA ARG A 94 6.61 -18.56 -5.72
C ARG A 94 6.60 -17.44 -6.74
N LEU A 95 5.99 -16.33 -6.38
CA LEU A 95 6.07 -15.10 -7.15
C LEU A 95 7.30 -14.31 -6.72
N GLY A 96 8.20 -14.03 -7.67
CA GLY A 96 9.40 -13.22 -7.45
C GLY A 96 9.02 -11.75 -7.28
N VAL A 97 8.84 -11.33 -6.03
CA VAL A 97 8.52 -9.96 -5.65
C VAL A 97 9.58 -9.50 -4.64
N PRO A 98 10.23 -8.35 -4.87
CA PRO A 98 11.18 -7.82 -3.89
C PRO A 98 10.48 -7.54 -2.57
N ALA A 99 11.23 -7.61 -1.47
CA ALA A 99 10.71 -7.17 -0.18
C ALA A 99 10.35 -5.68 -0.26
N PRO A 100 9.19 -5.27 0.27
CA PRO A 100 8.82 -3.85 0.23
C PRO A 100 9.78 -3.03 1.09
N GLU A 101 10.35 -2.00 0.49
CA GLU A 101 11.21 -1.02 1.16
C GLU A 101 10.42 0.25 1.46
N GLU A 102 10.93 1.04 2.40
CA GLU A 102 10.42 2.39 2.60
C GLU A 102 10.95 3.33 1.48
N PRO A 103 10.16 4.25 0.96
CA PRO A 103 8.82 4.68 1.40
C PRO A 103 7.63 3.84 0.83
N GLY A 104 7.90 2.74 0.10
CA GLY A 104 6.86 1.89 -0.51
C GLY A 104 5.87 1.32 0.51
N ARG A 105 6.34 0.89 1.69
CA ARG A 105 5.48 0.43 2.79
C ARG A 105 4.50 1.49 3.25
N SER A 106 4.98 2.73 3.45
CA SER A 106 4.14 3.86 3.86
C SER A 106 3.10 4.19 2.78
N ARG A 107 3.46 4.09 1.50
CA ARG A 107 2.53 4.26 0.37
C ARG A 107 1.43 3.18 0.39
N PHE A 108 1.81 1.92 0.55
CA PHE A 108 0.86 0.82 0.63
C PHE A 108 -0.11 0.99 1.81
N LEU A 109 0.41 1.34 2.97
CA LEU A 109 -0.39 1.60 4.16
C LEU A 109 -1.38 2.76 3.96
N ALA A 110 -0.94 3.85 3.29
CA ALA A 110 -1.79 4.98 2.95
C ALA A 110 -2.95 4.58 2.02
N ALA A 111 -2.70 3.68 1.05
CA ALA A 111 -3.75 3.13 0.21
C ALA A 111 -4.78 2.35 1.02
N LEU A 112 -4.35 1.56 2.02
CA LEU A 112 -5.27 0.85 2.90
C LEU A 112 -6.10 1.80 3.76
N VAL A 113 -5.50 2.88 4.31
CA VAL A 113 -6.25 3.93 5.02
C VAL A 113 -7.34 4.51 4.13
N ALA A 114 -7.02 4.86 2.88
CA ALA A 114 -7.99 5.42 1.93
C ALA A 114 -9.16 4.46 1.68
N VAL A 115 -8.89 3.18 1.39
CA VAL A 115 -9.91 2.15 1.15
C VAL A 115 -10.82 1.97 2.37
N LYS A 116 -10.23 1.86 3.57
CA LYS A 116 -10.98 1.67 4.80
C LYS A 116 -11.83 2.91 5.15
N THR A 117 -11.30 4.10 4.90
CA THR A 117 -12.04 5.36 5.05
C THR A 117 -13.21 5.42 4.07
N GLY A 118 -12.97 5.10 2.79
CA GLY A 118 -14.00 5.13 1.74
C GLY A 118 -15.15 4.14 1.97
N ARG A 119 -14.89 3.06 2.70
CA ARG A 119 -15.88 2.03 3.11
C ARG A 119 -16.43 2.24 4.53
N ASP A 120 -16.19 3.39 5.14
CA ASP A 120 -16.60 3.74 6.52
C ASP A 120 -16.11 2.75 7.61
N ASP A 121 -15.04 1.97 7.32
CA ASP A 121 -14.38 1.08 8.30
C ASP A 121 -13.41 1.92 9.16
N ARG A 122 -13.99 2.80 9.99
CA ARG A 122 -13.25 3.81 10.75
C ARG A 122 -12.26 3.22 11.74
N LEU A 123 -12.60 2.07 12.35
CA LEU A 123 -11.72 1.44 13.33
C LEU A 123 -10.39 1.05 12.69
N ILE A 124 -10.45 0.32 11.58
CA ILE A 124 -9.26 -0.13 10.87
C ILE A 124 -8.55 1.05 10.20
N ALA A 125 -9.29 1.99 9.58
CA ALA A 125 -8.70 3.20 9.00
C ALA A 125 -7.89 4.00 10.03
N THR A 126 -8.44 4.21 11.25
CA THR A 126 -7.75 4.92 12.33
C THR A 126 -6.51 4.16 12.78
N HIS A 127 -6.59 2.84 12.97
CA HIS A 127 -5.44 2.01 13.34
C HIS A 127 -4.29 2.16 12.33
N LEU A 128 -4.58 2.02 11.04
CA LEU A 128 -3.60 2.14 9.96
C LEU A 128 -3.04 3.56 9.84
N LEU A 129 -3.87 4.60 10.04
CA LEU A 129 -3.42 5.98 10.06
C LEU A 129 -2.43 6.26 11.19
N LEU A 130 -2.69 5.72 12.39
CA LEU A 130 -1.77 5.87 13.52
C LEU A 130 -0.41 5.21 13.23
N GLU A 131 -0.37 4.13 12.45
CA GLU A 131 0.89 3.53 12.00
C GLU A 131 1.66 4.43 11.03
N LEU A 132 0.98 5.10 10.10
CA LEU A 132 1.59 6.12 9.23
C LEU A 132 2.19 7.27 10.04
N LEU A 133 1.43 7.80 10.98
CA LEU A 133 1.87 8.90 11.84
C LEU A 133 3.04 8.48 12.74
N ARG A 134 3.03 7.24 13.25
CA ARG A 134 4.17 6.65 13.96
C ARG A 134 5.41 6.60 13.06
N THR A 135 5.28 6.25 11.78
CA THR A 135 6.40 6.24 10.84
C THR A 135 7.00 7.64 10.68
N ALA A 136 6.19 8.69 10.57
CA ALA A 136 6.67 10.08 10.54
C ALA A 136 7.48 10.46 11.80
N LEU A 137 7.03 10.02 12.99
CA LEU A 137 7.79 10.21 14.24
C LEU A 137 9.13 9.46 14.20
N VAL A 138 9.15 8.21 13.73
CA VAL A 138 10.38 7.41 13.63
C VAL A 138 11.39 8.08 12.70
N LEU A 139 10.96 8.57 11.54
CA LEU A 139 11.83 9.32 10.62
C LEU A 139 12.44 10.54 11.28
N ARG A 140 11.66 11.29 12.07
CA ARG A 140 12.17 12.45 12.82
C ARG A 140 13.14 12.04 13.93
N MET A 141 12.87 10.93 14.62
CA MET A 141 13.80 10.40 15.63
C MET A 141 15.14 10.01 14.99
N VAL A 142 15.12 9.31 13.84
CA VAL A 142 16.34 8.97 13.09
C VAL A 142 17.09 10.25 12.67
N ARG A 143 16.39 11.27 12.19
CA ARG A 143 16.99 12.54 11.83
C ARG A 143 17.63 13.22 13.05
N ARG A 144 16.92 13.31 14.17
CA ARG A 144 17.43 13.86 15.43
C ARG A 144 18.73 13.17 15.85
N ASP A 145 18.73 11.83 15.83
CA ASP A 145 19.89 11.05 16.25
C ASP A 145 21.10 11.31 15.35
N ARG A 146 20.89 11.48 14.05
CA ARG A 146 21.95 11.88 13.11
C ARG A 146 22.48 13.30 13.41
N ASP A 147 21.59 14.25 13.65
CA ASP A 147 21.96 15.66 13.88
C ASP A 147 22.68 15.88 15.23
N THR A 148 22.34 15.06 16.24
CA THR A 148 22.93 15.16 17.59
C THR A 148 24.11 14.20 17.79
N GLY A 149 24.32 13.24 16.91
CA GLY A 149 25.38 12.23 17.02
C GLY A 149 25.15 11.23 18.17
N THR A 150 23.93 11.12 18.70
CA THR A 150 23.60 10.22 19.82
C THR A 150 22.15 9.73 19.73
N THR A 151 21.92 8.52 20.22
CA THR A 151 20.58 7.95 20.42
C THR A 151 20.08 8.12 21.86
N VAL A 152 20.88 8.71 22.75
CA VAL A 152 20.53 8.94 24.16
C VAL A 152 20.21 10.40 24.39
N HIS A 153 18.94 10.69 24.63
CA HIS A 153 18.43 12.05 24.86
C HIS A 153 17.83 12.15 26.26
N ARG A 154 18.30 13.15 27.03
CA ARG A 154 17.83 13.42 28.40
C ARG A 154 16.78 14.53 28.47
N THR A 155 16.71 15.35 27.43
CA THR A 155 15.81 16.50 27.32
C THR A 155 15.25 16.60 25.91
N GLY A 156 14.17 17.33 25.75
CA GLY A 156 13.59 17.64 24.46
C GLY A 156 14.55 18.42 23.56
N THR A 157 14.30 18.40 22.27
CA THR A 157 15.05 19.08 21.21
C THR A 157 14.11 19.84 20.29
N ALA A 158 14.62 20.63 19.36
CA ALA A 158 13.80 21.29 18.35
C ALA A 158 13.04 20.29 17.43
N HIS A 159 13.44 19.02 17.43
CA HIS A 159 12.74 17.98 16.68
C HIS A 159 11.39 17.58 17.29
N ASP A 160 11.17 17.90 18.59
CA ASP A 160 9.94 17.48 19.31
C ASP A 160 8.70 18.26 18.85
N ALA A 161 8.86 19.41 18.17
CA ALA A 161 7.75 20.12 17.53
C ALA A 161 6.92 19.23 16.58
N LEU A 162 7.54 18.20 15.97
CA LEU A 162 6.82 17.25 15.14
C LEU A 162 5.78 16.42 15.94
N ALA A 163 6.02 16.18 17.23
CA ALA A 163 5.05 15.45 18.05
C ALA A 163 3.72 16.20 18.17
N GLU A 164 3.78 17.54 18.25
CA GLU A 164 2.57 18.38 18.26
C GLU A 164 1.86 18.37 16.90
N GLU A 165 2.61 18.41 15.80
CA GLU A 165 2.05 18.30 14.45
C GLU A 165 1.39 16.93 14.22
N VAL A 166 1.99 15.85 14.69
CA VAL A 166 1.42 14.49 14.62
C VAL A 166 0.16 14.38 15.46
N ALA A 167 0.16 14.94 16.67
CA ALA A 167 -1.03 14.96 17.52
C ALA A 167 -2.17 15.75 16.87
N ALA A 168 -1.86 16.91 16.28
CA ALA A 168 -2.84 17.71 15.54
C ALA A 168 -3.39 16.94 14.32
N ALA A 169 -2.53 16.26 13.54
CA ALA A 169 -2.96 15.45 12.42
C ALA A 169 -3.87 14.29 12.84
N ALA A 170 -3.55 13.62 13.96
CA ALA A 170 -4.36 12.51 14.48
C ALA A 170 -5.76 12.96 14.96
N ALA A 171 -5.96 14.24 15.25
CA ALA A 171 -7.24 14.80 15.67
C ALA A 171 -8.14 15.23 14.48
N LEU A 172 -7.63 15.22 13.26
CA LEU A 172 -8.40 15.57 12.06
C LEU A 172 -9.37 14.43 11.67
N PRO A 173 -10.42 14.72 10.88
CA PRO A 173 -11.16 13.70 10.18
C PRO A 173 -10.24 12.84 9.30
N LEU A 174 -10.58 11.57 9.08
CA LEU A 174 -9.69 10.60 8.42
C LEU A 174 -9.13 11.06 7.05
N PRO A 175 -9.92 11.66 6.13
CA PRO A 175 -9.37 12.11 4.84
C PRO A 175 -8.31 13.21 4.99
N GLU A 176 -8.59 14.20 5.85
CA GLU A 176 -7.67 15.31 6.15
C GLU A 176 -6.44 14.82 6.92
N ALA A 177 -6.62 13.88 7.85
CA ALA A 177 -5.55 13.25 8.60
C ALA A 177 -4.60 12.46 7.68
N LEU A 178 -5.13 11.73 6.68
CA LEU A 178 -4.33 11.04 5.66
C LEU A 178 -3.53 12.04 4.83
N THR A 179 -4.13 13.16 4.45
CA THR A 179 -3.45 14.24 3.72
C THR A 179 -2.31 14.84 4.56
N ALA A 180 -2.55 15.09 5.84
CA ALA A 180 -1.52 15.59 6.76
C ALA A 180 -0.40 14.55 6.94
N ALA A 181 -0.72 13.27 7.08
CA ALA A 181 0.27 12.20 7.21
C ALA A 181 1.20 12.12 5.98
N ARG A 182 0.67 12.27 4.75
CA ARG A 182 1.49 12.35 3.52
C ARG A 182 2.55 13.45 3.62
N VAL A 183 2.15 14.65 4.01
CA VAL A 183 3.05 15.80 4.16
C VAL A 183 4.13 15.54 5.21
N LEU A 184 3.77 14.95 6.34
CA LEU A 184 4.70 14.61 7.42
C LEU A 184 5.72 13.56 6.99
N LEU A 185 5.27 12.54 6.25
CA LEU A 185 6.13 11.48 5.71
C LEU A 185 7.11 12.02 4.67
N ASP A 186 6.62 12.79 3.67
CA ASP A 186 7.50 13.37 2.64
C ASP A 186 8.56 14.28 3.24
N ARG A 187 8.19 15.11 4.22
CA ARG A 187 9.13 15.96 4.95
C ARG A 187 10.15 15.13 5.75
N GLY A 188 9.70 14.02 6.34
CA GLY A 188 10.57 13.09 7.05
C GLY A 188 11.58 12.41 6.12
N TRP A 189 11.12 11.90 4.99
CA TRP A 189 11.98 11.24 3.99
C TRP A 189 12.96 12.23 3.37
N SER A 190 12.49 13.40 2.92
CA SER A 190 13.38 14.44 2.35
C SER A 190 14.45 14.91 3.33
N ALA A 191 14.17 14.88 4.63
CA ALA A 191 15.16 15.22 5.64
C ALA A 191 16.25 14.15 5.81
N LEU A 192 15.97 12.89 5.49
CA LEU A 192 16.91 11.77 5.59
C LEU A 192 17.63 11.48 4.28
N ASP A 193 16.95 11.69 3.17
CA ASP A 193 17.44 11.51 1.80
C ASP A 193 17.07 12.71 0.93
N PRO A 194 18.04 13.59 0.61
CA PRO A 194 17.80 14.74 -0.26
C PRO A 194 17.38 14.38 -1.70
N ALA A 195 17.60 13.13 -2.13
CA ALA A 195 17.17 12.65 -3.44
C ALA A 195 15.72 12.12 -3.43
N HIS A 196 15.08 12.07 -2.26
CA HIS A 196 13.69 11.63 -2.15
C HIS A 196 12.76 12.51 -3.00
N VAL A 197 12.00 11.86 -3.87
CA VAL A 197 10.95 12.49 -4.68
C VAL A 197 9.60 11.99 -4.18
N PRO A 198 8.74 12.86 -3.65
CA PRO A 198 7.36 12.50 -3.29
C PRO A 198 6.61 11.93 -4.49
N ASP A 199 6.00 10.77 -4.30
CA ASP A 199 5.15 10.14 -5.32
C ASP A 199 3.93 9.51 -4.66
N TRP A 200 2.78 10.19 -4.81
CA TRP A 200 1.49 9.73 -4.31
C TRP A 200 0.50 9.44 -5.44
N SER A 201 0.99 9.29 -6.66
CA SER A 201 0.16 9.11 -7.87
C SER A 201 -0.83 7.94 -7.76
N GLY A 202 -0.39 6.80 -7.24
CA GLY A 202 -1.27 5.63 -7.06
C GLY A 202 -2.36 5.86 -6.00
N LEU A 203 -2.06 6.61 -4.93
CA LEU A 203 -3.07 6.97 -3.93
C LEU A 203 -4.09 7.94 -4.51
N ASP A 204 -3.64 8.96 -5.23
CA ASP A 204 -4.54 9.96 -5.83
C ASP A 204 -5.47 9.31 -6.86
N ALA A 205 -4.95 8.38 -7.67
CA ALA A 205 -5.74 7.58 -8.60
C ALA A 205 -6.75 6.67 -7.88
N LEU A 206 -6.35 6.03 -6.78
CA LEU A 206 -7.24 5.18 -5.96
C LEU A 206 -8.38 6.01 -5.34
N LEU A 207 -8.08 7.17 -4.78
CA LEU A 207 -9.09 8.10 -4.24
C LEU A 207 -10.07 8.56 -5.32
N ALA A 208 -9.58 8.90 -6.52
CA ALA A 208 -10.43 9.29 -7.65
C ALA A 208 -11.35 8.15 -8.08
N ARG A 209 -10.88 6.90 -8.11
CA ARG A 209 -11.71 5.72 -8.43
C ARG A 209 -12.80 5.50 -7.39
N GLY A 210 -12.44 5.53 -6.10
CA GLY A 210 -13.41 5.35 -5.02
C GLY A 210 -14.48 6.46 -5.00
N ALA A 211 -14.11 7.69 -5.32
CA ALA A 211 -15.06 8.79 -5.41
C ALA A 211 -15.99 8.68 -6.62
N ALA A 212 -15.54 8.07 -7.73
CA ALA A 212 -16.34 7.88 -8.93
C ALA A 212 -17.40 6.76 -8.81
N ASP A 213 -17.16 5.78 -7.95
CA ASP A 213 -18.05 4.65 -7.71
C ASP A 213 -17.99 4.28 -6.19
N PRO A 214 -18.68 5.03 -5.34
CA PRO A 214 -18.63 4.85 -3.90
C PRO A 214 -19.31 3.54 -3.46
N ALA A 215 -18.89 3.01 -2.30
CA ALA A 215 -19.41 1.79 -1.70
C ALA A 215 -20.87 1.92 -1.21
#